data_129aae6c651731ae8d07ce2498391775
#
_entry.id   129aae6c651731ae8d07ce2498391775
#
_cell.length_a   1.000
_cell.length_b   1.000
_cell.length_c   1.000
_cell.angle_alpha   90.00
_cell.angle_beta   90.00
_cell.angle_gamma   90.00
#
_symmetry.space_group_name_H-M   'P 1'
#
loop_
_entity.id
_entity.type
_entity.pdbx_description
1 polymer ?
#
loop_
_entity_poly.entity_id
_entity_poly.type
_entity_poly.pdbx_seq_one_letter_code
_entity_poly.pdbx_strand_id
1 'polypeptide(L)'
;MNDDDVDGLVQYNHPYSSGLDDNPMWDFGMPVESPDLNTYLCVQMGSLAMIAEALGMEQEAAMWRRRAEAIVRRMITDFWDNDAGIFRTMHNDEPLPVVTPFNLYPLWTGQLPDDIKFRLLDHIRNPDEFWGEYALPTVARNDPKYDPKTMWRGPIWANVNYFFIEALKQIEEDELANELREKTLHMIMNHPSIYEFYNAETGVPPAKAANIFGWTAAVFIDLALQIASENMRQETERDASHVGK
;
A
#
# COMPACT_ATOMS: atom_id res chain seq x y z
N MET A 1 -11.63 15.44 -10.72
CA MET A 1 -11.63 14.02 -10.38
C MET A 1 -12.34 13.36 -11.55
N ASN A 2 -11.77 12.31 -12.08
CA ASN A 2 -12.34 11.58 -13.21
C ASN A 2 -13.26 10.48 -12.66
N ASP A 3 -14.53 10.79 -12.58
CA ASP A 3 -15.65 9.92 -12.25
C ASP A 3 -16.65 10.15 -13.41
N ASP A 4 -16.38 9.49 -14.54
CA ASP A 4 -17.04 9.81 -15.81
C ASP A 4 -18.42 9.15 -15.92
N ASP A 5 -18.68 8.07 -15.16
CA ASP A 5 -19.96 7.36 -15.05
C ASP A 5 -20.80 7.78 -13.84
N VAL A 6 -20.23 8.66 -12.98
CA VAL A 6 -20.91 9.29 -11.83
C VAL A 6 -21.37 8.26 -10.78
N ASP A 7 -20.60 7.19 -10.60
CA ASP A 7 -20.89 6.16 -9.62
C ASP A 7 -20.31 6.47 -8.23
N GLY A 8 -19.41 7.47 -8.15
CA GLY A 8 -18.75 7.94 -6.93
C GLY A 8 -17.40 7.30 -6.67
N LEU A 9 -16.89 6.47 -7.58
CA LEU A 9 -15.51 5.99 -7.62
C LEU A 9 -14.73 6.76 -8.70
N VAL A 10 -13.44 6.83 -8.55
CA VAL A 10 -12.58 7.57 -9.50
C VAL A 10 -11.69 6.62 -10.25
N GLN A 11 -11.37 7.02 -11.49
CA GLN A 11 -10.64 6.22 -12.45
C GLN A 11 -9.33 6.87 -12.89
N TYR A 12 -8.39 6.04 -13.32
CA TYR A 12 -7.23 6.45 -14.10
C TYR A 12 -7.58 6.51 -15.58
N ASN A 13 -7.28 7.63 -16.23
CA ASN A 13 -7.44 7.81 -17.68
C ASN A 13 -6.10 7.70 -18.42
N HIS A 14 -5.00 7.55 -17.67
CA HIS A 14 -3.67 7.36 -18.24
C HIS A 14 -2.75 6.63 -17.25
N PRO A 15 -1.95 5.63 -17.67
CA PRO A 15 -1.07 4.87 -16.78
C PRO A 15 -0.13 5.76 -15.95
N TYR A 16 0.47 6.77 -16.55
CA TYR A 16 1.41 7.68 -15.85
C TYR A 16 0.77 8.55 -14.77
N SER A 17 -0.57 8.64 -14.72
CA SER A 17 -1.25 9.31 -13.62
C SER A 17 -1.21 8.51 -12.31
N SER A 18 -0.91 7.21 -12.38
CA SER A 18 -0.81 6.32 -11.22
C SER A 18 0.58 6.26 -10.60
N GLY A 19 1.62 6.56 -11.38
CA GLY A 19 3.01 6.24 -11.03
C GLY A 19 3.37 4.76 -11.21
N LEU A 20 2.46 3.93 -11.72
CA LEU A 20 2.62 2.49 -11.94
C LEU A 20 2.79 2.18 -13.43
N ASP A 21 3.69 2.89 -14.10
CA ASP A 21 3.78 3.16 -15.54
C ASP A 21 3.50 1.98 -16.46
N ASP A 22 4.03 0.79 -16.17
CA ASP A 22 3.88 -0.42 -16.99
C ASP A 22 3.22 -1.59 -16.23
N ASN A 23 2.48 -1.30 -15.15
CA ASN A 23 1.78 -2.35 -14.41
C ASN A 23 0.82 -3.11 -15.34
N PRO A 24 0.73 -4.45 -15.23
CA PRO A 24 -0.09 -5.25 -16.13
C PRO A 24 -1.59 -4.97 -16.09
N MET A 25 -2.10 -4.20 -15.13
CA MET A 25 -3.49 -3.75 -15.18
C MET A 25 -3.79 -2.87 -16.40
N TRP A 26 -2.78 -2.19 -16.97
CA TRP A 26 -2.92 -1.36 -18.16
C TRP A 26 -2.97 -2.15 -19.47
N ASP A 27 -2.59 -3.44 -19.45
CA ASP A 27 -2.63 -4.29 -20.65
C ASP A 27 -4.06 -4.52 -21.18
N PHE A 28 -5.08 -4.23 -20.37
CA PHE A 28 -6.50 -4.47 -20.69
C PHE A 28 -7.21 -3.23 -21.25
N GLY A 29 -6.58 -2.07 -21.20
CA GLY A 29 -7.14 -0.82 -21.72
C GLY A 29 -7.38 0.23 -20.65
N MET A 30 -8.00 1.35 -21.08
CA MET A 30 -8.33 2.52 -20.26
C MET A 30 -9.76 2.96 -20.55
N PRO A 31 -10.48 3.60 -19.64
CA PRO A 31 -10.09 3.93 -18.27
C PRO A 31 -10.03 2.72 -17.35
N VAL A 32 -9.39 2.87 -16.18
CA VAL A 32 -9.32 1.83 -15.15
C VAL A 32 -9.71 2.43 -13.80
N GLU A 33 -10.70 1.84 -13.16
CA GLU A 33 -11.03 2.09 -11.76
C GLU A 33 -10.21 1.15 -10.88
N SER A 34 -9.46 1.71 -9.97
CA SER A 34 -8.55 0.92 -9.16
C SER A 34 -8.74 1.17 -7.66
N PRO A 35 -8.67 0.10 -6.84
CA PRO A 35 -8.79 0.22 -5.39
C PRO A 35 -7.76 1.15 -4.76
N ASP A 36 -6.54 1.22 -5.28
CA ASP A 36 -5.48 2.09 -4.75
C ASP A 36 -5.82 3.57 -4.91
N LEU A 37 -6.29 4.01 -6.07
CA LEU A 37 -6.67 5.42 -6.30
C LEU A 37 -7.77 5.87 -5.33
N ASN A 38 -8.79 5.05 -5.17
CA ASN A 38 -9.91 5.32 -4.28
C ASN A 38 -9.49 5.26 -2.80
N THR A 39 -8.54 4.39 -2.45
CA THR A 39 -7.92 4.35 -1.12
C THR A 39 -7.12 5.62 -0.83
N TYR A 40 -6.31 6.13 -1.76
CA TYR A 40 -5.58 7.39 -1.57
C TYR A 40 -6.52 8.55 -1.28
N LEU A 41 -7.67 8.62 -1.94
CA LEU A 41 -8.68 9.64 -1.65
C LEU A 41 -9.27 9.50 -0.25
N CYS A 42 -9.55 8.28 0.21
CA CYS A 42 -10.03 8.05 1.58
C CYS A 42 -9.00 8.51 2.61
N VAL A 43 -7.73 8.14 2.45
CA VAL A 43 -6.63 8.53 3.35
C VAL A 43 -6.44 10.06 3.37
N GLN A 44 -6.50 10.70 2.19
CA GLN A 44 -6.44 12.15 2.07
C GLN A 44 -7.62 12.82 2.79
N MET A 45 -8.84 12.32 2.63
CA MET A 45 -10.02 12.85 3.32
C MET A 45 -9.92 12.67 4.83
N GLY A 46 -9.37 11.55 5.31
CA GLY A 46 -9.04 11.34 6.71
C GLY A 46 -8.08 12.38 7.26
N SER A 47 -7.00 12.67 6.52
CA SER A 47 -6.04 13.72 6.88
C SER A 47 -6.68 15.12 6.90
N LEU A 48 -7.54 15.44 5.93
CA LEU A 48 -8.31 16.70 5.91
C LEU A 48 -9.25 16.81 7.11
N ALA A 49 -9.87 15.71 7.51
CA ALA A 49 -10.72 15.70 8.72
C ALA A 49 -9.91 16.00 9.99
N MET A 50 -8.73 15.38 10.14
CA MET A 50 -7.84 15.67 11.29
C MET A 50 -7.37 17.12 11.31
N ILE A 51 -7.02 17.69 10.17
CA ILE A 51 -6.63 19.10 10.05
C ILE A 51 -7.81 20.02 10.44
N ALA A 52 -9.01 19.75 9.95
CA ALA A 52 -10.21 20.50 10.26
C ALA A 52 -10.52 20.45 11.78
N GLU A 53 -10.37 19.29 12.43
CA GLU A 53 -10.50 19.19 13.90
C GLU A 53 -9.48 20.03 14.64
N ALA A 54 -8.21 19.96 14.24
CA ALA A 54 -7.14 20.75 14.86
C ALA A 54 -7.39 22.26 14.74
N LEU A 55 -8.16 22.67 13.73
CA LEU A 55 -8.57 24.07 13.51
C LEU A 55 -9.94 24.41 14.14
N GLY A 56 -10.60 23.47 14.84
CA GLY A 56 -11.92 23.67 15.44
C GLY A 56 -13.08 23.69 14.44
N MET A 57 -12.89 23.15 13.23
CA MET A 57 -13.87 23.13 12.13
C MET A 57 -14.67 21.82 12.12
N GLU A 58 -15.39 21.52 13.19
CA GLU A 58 -16.06 20.23 13.43
C GLU A 58 -17.00 19.78 12.30
N GLN A 59 -17.74 20.71 11.70
CA GLN A 59 -18.68 20.39 10.61
C GLN A 59 -17.92 19.93 9.35
N GLU A 60 -16.79 20.56 9.06
CA GLU A 60 -15.94 20.21 7.93
C GLU A 60 -15.24 18.86 8.16
N ALA A 61 -14.72 18.63 9.36
CA ALA A 61 -14.17 17.35 9.76
C ALA A 61 -15.18 16.19 9.56
N ALA A 62 -16.40 16.39 10.06
CA ALA A 62 -17.47 15.41 9.88
C ALA A 62 -17.87 15.20 8.40
N MET A 63 -17.82 16.25 7.58
CA MET A 63 -18.07 16.15 6.14
C MET A 63 -17.02 15.27 5.46
N TRP A 64 -15.73 15.49 5.74
CA TRP A 64 -14.64 14.71 5.14
C TRP A 64 -14.71 13.24 5.54
N ARG A 65 -14.99 12.93 6.81
CA ARG A 65 -15.18 11.54 7.26
C ARG A 65 -16.31 10.85 6.51
N ARG A 66 -17.49 11.48 6.41
CA ARG A 66 -18.62 10.90 5.68
C ARG A 66 -18.30 10.64 4.20
N ARG A 67 -17.50 11.50 3.56
CA ARG A 67 -17.06 11.29 2.17
C ARG A 67 -16.15 10.08 2.06
N ALA A 68 -15.15 9.97 2.95
CA ALA A 68 -14.27 8.79 2.98
C ALA A 68 -15.06 7.49 3.19
N GLU A 69 -15.97 7.46 4.18
CA GLU A 69 -16.84 6.31 4.43
C GLU A 69 -17.72 5.94 3.22
N ALA A 70 -18.17 6.94 2.46
CA ALA A 70 -18.97 6.69 1.26
C ALA A 70 -18.15 5.98 0.18
N ILE A 71 -16.92 6.40 -0.06
CA ILE A 71 -16.01 5.73 -1.02
C ILE A 71 -15.70 4.30 -0.55
N VAL A 72 -15.41 4.09 0.74
CA VAL A 72 -15.15 2.73 1.26
C VAL A 72 -16.35 1.81 1.01
N ARG A 73 -17.58 2.28 1.29
CA ARG A 73 -18.80 1.49 1.02
C ARG A 73 -18.96 1.17 -0.47
N ARG A 74 -18.64 2.12 -1.35
CA ARG A 74 -18.69 1.89 -2.80
C ARG A 74 -17.64 0.87 -3.23
N MET A 75 -16.39 0.98 -2.79
CA MET A 75 -15.36 -0.03 -3.07
C MET A 75 -15.79 -1.43 -2.63
N ILE A 76 -16.41 -1.57 -1.45
CA ILE A 76 -16.93 -2.87 -0.98
C ILE A 76 -18.06 -3.37 -1.89
N THR A 77 -18.92 -2.49 -2.40
CA THR A 77 -20.04 -2.88 -3.25
C THR A 77 -19.60 -3.29 -4.64
N ASP A 78 -18.67 -2.53 -5.23
CA ASP A 78 -18.39 -2.61 -6.67
C ASP A 78 -17.08 -3.33 -6.99
N PHE A 79 -16.07 -3.29 -6.08
CA PHE A 79 -14.77 -3.91 -6.32
C PHE A 79 -14.55 -5.23 -5.56
N TRP A 80 -15.33 -5.51 -4.49
CA TRP A 80 -15.09 -6.68 -3.67
C TRP A 80 -15.52 -7.97 -4.35
N ASP A 81 -14.55 -8.83 -4.65
CA ASP A 81 -14.77 -10.20 -5.13
C ASP A 81 -14.83 -11.15 -3.92
N ASN A 82 -16.03 -11.54 -3.53
CA ASN A 82 -16.21 -12.41 -2.37
C ASN A 82 -15.64 -13.81 -2.57
N ASP A 83 -15.56 -14.33 -3.79
CA ASP A 83 -15.03 -15.67 -4.04
C ASP A 83 -13.50 -15.65 -3.96
N ALA A 84 -12.87 -14.67 -4.59
CA ALA A 84 -11.43 -14.49 -4.53
C ALA A 84 -10.92 -13.88 -3.21
N GLY A 85 -11.71 -13.08 -2.51
CA GLY A 85 -11.32 -12.40 -1.26
C GLY A 85 -10.41 -11.20 -1.45
N ILE A 86 -10.53 -10.52 -2.57
CA ILE A 86 -9.78 -9.31 -2.88
C ILE A 86 -10.67 -8.24 -3.52
N PHE A 87 -10.22 -7.00 -3.50
CA PHE A 87 -10.80 -5.95 -4.33
C PHE A 87 -10.28 -6.07 -5.76
N ARG A 88 -11.16 -6.01 -6.75
CA ARG A 88 -10.79 -6.05 -8.17
C ARG A 88 -10.57 -4.66 -8.73
N THR A 89 -9.59 -4.53 -9.59
CA THR A 89 -9.44 -3.41 -10.51
C THR A 89 -10.42 -3.62 -11.65
N MET A 90 -11.13 -2.56 -12.08
CA MET A 90 -12.19 -2.66 -13.07
C MET A 90 -11.83 -1.92 -14.36
N HIS A 91 -12.27 -2.44 -15.48
CA HIS A 91 -12.24 -1.78 -16.79
C HIS A 91 -13.56 -2.02 -17.50
N ASN A 92 -14.31 -0.94 -17.83
CA ASN A 92 -15.64 -1.05 -18.41
C ASN A 92 -16.58 -1.98 -17.61
N ASP A 93 -16.67 -1.80 -16.31
CA ASP A 93 -17.46 -2.59 -15.35
C ASP A 93 -17.07 -4.09 -15.26
N GLU A 94 -15.97 -4.49 -15.90
CA GLU A 94 -15.49 -5.87 -15.85
C GLU A 94 -14.23 -5.99 -14.98
N PRO A 95 -14.17 -6.99 -14.06
CA PRO A 95 -13.02 -7.17 -13.20
C PRO A 95 -11.80 -7.66 -13.98
N LEU A 96 -10.65 -7.02 -13.76
CA LEU A 96 -9.41 -7.45 -14.36
C LEU A 96 -8.87 -8.71 -13.68
N PRO A 97 -8.33 -9.67 -14.45
CA PRO A 97 -7.85 -10.94 -13.90
C PRO A 97 -6.51 -10.79 -13.15
N VAL A 98 -5.76 -9.73 -13.38
CA VAL A 98 -4.44 -9.54 -12.78
C VAL A 98 -4.55 -9.24 -11.29
N VAL A 99 -3.67 -9.87 -10.49
CA VAL A 99 -3.60 -9.70 -9.04
C VAL A 99 -2.34 -8.91 -8.68
N THR A 100 -2.55 -7.77 -8.06
CA THR A 100 -1.51 -6.83 -7.65
C THR A 100 -1.67 -6.47 -6.18
N PRO A 101 -0.64 -5.97 -5.47
CA PRO A 101 -0.81 -5.49 -4.10
C PRO A 101 -1.79 -4.31 -4.03
N PHE A 102 -2.01 -3.58 -5.12
CA PHE A 102 -2.95 -2.46 -5.18
C PHE A 102 -4.41 -2.89 -4.95
N ASN A 103 -4.73 -4.16 -5.22
CA ASN A 103 -6.01 -4.78 -4.86
C ASN A 103 -6.20 -4.92 -3.33
N LEU A 104 -5.14 -4.81 -2.54
CA LEU A 104 -5.15 -4.93 -1.08
C LEU A 104 -5.08 -3.57 -0.36
N TYR A 105 -4.85 -2.48 -1.10
CA TYR A 105 -4.70 -1.12 -0.54
C TYR A 105 -5.88 -0.63 0.30
N PRO A 106 -7.15 -1.04 0.07
CA PRO A 106 -8.25 -0.64 0.93
C PRO A 106 -8.07 -0.95 2.42
N LEU A 107 -7.14 -1.85 2.80
CA LEU A 107 -6.69 -2.02 4.19
C LEU A 107 -6.25 -0.71 4.84
N TRP A 108 -5.59 0.16 4.08
CA TRP A 108 -5.05 1.42 4.59
C TRP A 108 -6.12 2.43 5.01
N THR A 109 -7.36 2.23 4.60
CA THR A 109 -8.47 3.08 5.08
C THR A 109 -8.77 2.91 6.57
N GLY A 110 -8.43 1.74 7.16
CA GLY A 110 -8.78 1.37 8.53
C GLY A 110 -10.28 1.18 8.76
N GLN A 111 -11.09 1.14 7.70
CA GLN A 111 -12.56 1.16 7.78
C GLN A 111 -13.23 -0.11 7.25
N LEU A 112 -12.46 -1.13 6.93
CA LEU A 112 -13.01 -2.39 6.40
C LEU A 112 -13.61 -3.26 7.50
N PRO A 113 -14.70 -4.00 7.21
CA PRO A 113 -15.18 -5.09 8.07
C PRO A 113 -14.09 -6.14 8.35
N ASP A 114 -14.15 -6.77 9.51
CA ASP A 114 -13.12 -7.72 9.95
C ASP A 114 -12.98 -8.93 9.00
N ASP A 115 -14.09 -9.44 8.48
CA ASP A 115 -14.09 -10.56 7.54
C ASP A 115 -13.35 -10.23 6.22
N ILE A 116 -13.54 -9.04 5.69
CA ILE A 116 -12.80 -8.54 4.53
C ILE A 116 -11.31 -8.34 4.89
N LYS A 117 -11.05 -7.69 6.02
CA LYS A 117 -9.70 -7.42 6.51
C LYS A 117 -8.88 -8.71 6.65
N PHE A 118 -9.44 -9.75 7.29
CA PHE A 118 -8.76 -11.02 7.45
C PHE A 118 -8.41 -11.68 6.11
N ARG A 119 -9.31 -11.65 5.14
CA ARG A 119 -9.04 -12.23 3.82
C ARG A 119 -7.92 -11.49 3.07
N LEU A 120 -7.86 -10.16 3.18
CA LEU A 120 -6.76 -9.38 2.60
C LEU A 120 -5.41 -9.68 3.29
N LEU A 121 -5.43 -9.89 4.61
CA LEU A 121 -4.23 -10.31 5.35
C LEU A 121 -3.75 -11.71 4.95
N ASP A 122 -4.67 -12.64 4.65
CA ASP A 122 -4.30 -13.95 4.14
C ASP A 122 -3.56 -13.85 2.80
N HIS A 123 -3.99 -12.97 1.88
CA HIS A 123 -3.26 -12.68 0.64
C HIS A 123 -1.87 -12.10 0.91
N ILE A 124 -1.76 -11.12 1.82
CA ILE A 124 -0.46 -10.54 2.18
C ILE A 124 0.49 -11.62 2.70
N ARG A 125 0.02 -12.50 3.59
CA ARG A 125 0.83 -13.56 4.22
C ARG A 125 1.10 -14.76 3.30
N ASN A 126 0.47 -14.82 2.14
CA ASN A 126 0.60 -15.94 1.22
C ASN A 126 1.96 -15.88 0.47
N PRO A 127 2.86 -16.87 0.67
CA PRO A 127 4.16 -16.88 0.00
C PRO A 127 4.06 -17.09 -1.51
N ASP A 128 2.99 -17.74 -1.98
CA ASP A 128 2.75 -17.93 -3.41
C ASP A 128 2.24 -16.65 -4.10
N GLU A 129 1.89 -15.61 -3.33
CA GLU A 129 1.39 -14.34 -3.84
C GLU A 129 2.34 -13.19 -3.48
N PHE A 130 2.32 -12.75 -2.23
CA PHE A 130 2.98 -11.50 -1.85
C PHE A 130 4.09 -11.67 -0.81
N TRP A 131 4.02 -12.65 0.11
CA TRP A 131 4.98 -12.74 1.20
C TRP A 131 6.24 -13.51 0.82
N GLY A 132 7.31 -12.77 0.46
CA GLY A 132 8.61 -13.32 0.14
C GLY A 132 9.71 -12.88 1.09
N GLU A 133 10.94 -13.26 0.78
CA GLU A 133 12.12 -12.84 1.54
C GLU A 133 12.28 -11.31 1.55
N TYR A 134 11.98 -10.66 0.41
CA TYR A 134 12.13 -9.22 0.23
C TYR A 134 10.80 -8.47 0.30
N ALA A 135 9.71 -9.16 0.62
CA ALA A 135 8.35 -8.67 0.81
C ALA A 135 7.54 -8.45 -0.48
N LEU A 136 6.71 -7.41 -0.57
CA LEU A 136 5.57 -7.39 -1.48
C LEU A 136 5.96 -7.08 -2.93
N PRO A 137 5.86 -8.04 -3.86
CA PRO A 137 6.02 -7.76 -5.29
C PRO A 137 4.86 -6.93 -5.84
N THR A 138 5.09 -6.18 -6.90
CA THR A 138 4.07 -5.35 -7.57
C THR A 138 3.06 -6.12 -8.43
N VAL A 139 3.24 -7.42 -8.54
CA VAL A 139 2.28 -8.40 -9.10
C VAL A 139 2.41 -9.67 -8.28
N ALA A 140 1.32 -10.37 -8.01
CA ALA A 140 1.35 -11.63 -7.26
C ALA A 140 2.21 -12.67 -8.00
N ARG A 141 3.04 -13.44 -7.25
CA ARG A 141 3.97 -14.43 -7.84
C ARG A 141 3.28 -15.51 -8.66
N ASN A 142 2.07 -15.90 -8.26
CA ASN A 142 1.26 -16.90 -8.97
C ASN A 142 0.48 -16.31 -10.16
N ASP A 143 0.55 -15.00 -10.41
CA ASP A 143 -0.10 -14.36 -11.56
C ASP A 143 0.71 -14.65 -12.85
N PRO A 144 0.06 -15.01 -13.97
CA PRO A 144 0.75 -15.26 -15.26
C PRO A 144 1.51 -14.03 -15.81
N LYS A 145 1.18 -12.83 -15.34
CA LYS A 145 1.84 -11.57 -15.73
C LYS A 145 3.07 -11.22 -14.87
N TYR A 146 3.37 -12.04 -13.86
CA TYR A 146 4.48 -11.79 -12.96
C TYR A 146 5.84 -11.87 -13.68
N ASP A 147 6.64 -10.80 -13.54
CA ASP A 147 8.04 -10.73 -13.96
C ASP A 147 8.86 -10.01 -12.90
N PRO A 148 9.70 -10.72 -12.11
CA PRO A 148 10.42 -10.12 -10.98
C PRO A 148 11.50 -9.10 -11.35
N LYS A 149 11.67 -8.78 -12.63
CA LYS A 149 12.75 -7.90 -13.14
C LYS A 149 12.25 -6.66 -13.86
N THR A 150 11.00 -6.63 -14.26
CA THR A 150 10.45 -5.56 -15.11
C THR A 150 9.62 -4.59 -14.30
N MET A 151 10.18 -3.44 -14.06
CA MET A 151 9.64 -2.20 -13.46
C MET A 151 8.44 -2.41 -12.50
N TRP A 152 7.18 -2.26 -12.95
CA TRP A 152 5.96 -2.47 -12.13
C TRP A 152 5.27 -3.81 -12.36
N ARG A 153 5.95 -4.78 -12.97
CA ARG A 153 5.39 -6.10 -13.32
C ARG A 153 5.77 -7.23 -12.34
N GLY A 154 6.39 -6.90 -11.20
CA GLY A 154 6.77 -7.88 -10.20
C GLY A 154 7.86 -7.47 -9.21
N PRO A 155 8.81 -6.56 -9.55
CA PRO A 155 9.83 -6.12 -8.61
C PRO A 155 9.25 -5.52 -7.32
N ILE A 156 10.10 -5.48 -6.30
CA ILE A 156 9.82 -4.81 -5.05
C ILE A 156 10.14 -3.32 -5.18
N TRP A 157 9.18 -2.48 -4.81
CA TRP A 157 9.33 -1.04 -4.68
C TRP A 157 9.20 -0.66 -3.20
N ALA A 158 10.19 0.05 -2.67
CA ALA A 158 10.21 0.40 -1.25
C ALA A 158 9.01 1.25 -0.81
N ASN A 159 8.49 2.12 -1.68
CA ASN A 159 7.30 2.90 -1.41
C ASN A 159 6.02 2.05 -1.31
N VAL A 160 5.91 0.95 -2.07
CA VAL A 160 4.78 0.01 -1.92
C VAL A 160 4.83 -0.67 -0.57
N ASN A 161 6.01 -1.19 -0.16
CA ASN A 161 6.18 -1.75 1.17
C ASN A 161 5.87 -0.73 2.26
N TYR A 162 6.32 0.52 2.11
CA TYR A 162 6.05 1.60 3.05
C TYR A 162 4.54 1.83 3.25
N PHE A 163 3.76 1.89 2.18
CA PHE A 163 2.32 2.06 2.29
C PHE A 163 1.65 0.89 3.01
N PHE A 164 2.13 -0.34 2.79
CA PHE A 164 1.63 -1.50 3.55
C PHE A 164 2.07 -1.48 5.02
N ILE A 165 3.27 -1.02 5.34
CA ILE A 165 3.69 -0.84 6.74
C ILE A 165 2.73 0.12 7.45
N GLU A 166 2.40 1.24 6.83
CA GLU A 166 1.46 2.22 7.39
C GLU A 166 0.02 1.66 7.46
N ALA A 167 -0.41 0.92 6.42
CA ALA A 167 -1.72 0.26 6.41
C ALA A 167 -1.86 -0.79 7.52
N LEU A 168 -0.83 -1.61 7.73
CA LEU A 168 -0.82 -2.63 8.77
C LEU A 168 -0.83 -2.01 10.18
N LYS A 169 -0.07 -0.94 10.40
CA LYS A 169 -0.14 -0.16 11.66
C LYS A 169 -1.54 0.42 11.89
N GLN A 170 -2.18 0.94 10.84
CA GLN A 170 -3.53 1.51 10.93
C GLN A 170 -4.57 0.51 11.41
N ILE A 171 -4.38 -0.78 11.14
CA ILE A 171 -5.28 -1.87 11.55
C ILE A 171 -4.73 -2.70 12.71
N GLU A 172 -3.71 -2.20 13.43
CA GLU A 172 -3.10 -2.80 14.63
C GLU A 172 -2.41 -4.17 14.36
N GLU A 173 -1.95 -4.41 13.13
CA GLU A 173 -1.14 -5.59 12.74
C GLU A 173 0.36 -5.27 12.87
N ASP A 174 0.79 -4.85 14.07
CA ASP A 174 2.12 -4.30 14.34
C ASP A 174 3.25 -5.30 14.10
N GLU A 175 3.05 -6.58 14.41
CA GLU A 175 4.07 -7.62 14.19
C GLU A 175 4.39 -7.76 12.69
N LEU A 176 3.34 -7.83 11.86
CA LEU A 176 3.49 -7.93 10.42
C LEU A 176 4.07 -6.66 9.80
N ALA A 177 3.67 -5.49 10.31
CA ALA A 177 4.23 -4.20 9.91
C ALA A 177 5.73 -4.11 10.21
N ASN A 178 6.15 -4.56 11.39
CA ASN A 178 7.56 -4.58 11.79
C ASN A 178 8.39 -5.55 10.94
N GLU A 179 7.89 -6.76 10.69
CA GLU A 179 8.56 -7.72 9.81
C GLU A 179 8.75 -7.16 8.40
N LEU A 180 7.71 -6.54 7.83
CA LEU A 180 7.78 -5.90 6.52
C LEU A 180 8.79 -4.74 6.49
N ARG A 181 8.85 -3.94 7.56
CA ARG A 181 9.82 -2.86 7.73
C ARG A 181 11.26 -3.39 7.76
N GLU A 182 11.51 -4.44 8.53
CA GLU A 182 12.84 -5.06 8.62
C GLU A 182 13.28 -5.65 7.29
N LYS A 183 12.41 -6.38 6.59
CA LYS A 183 12.67 -6.92 5.24
C LYS A 183 13.03 -5.79 4.26
N THR A 184 12.28 -4.68 4.29
CA THR A 184 12.51 -3.53 3.41
C THR A 184 13.85 -2.87 3.67
N LEU A 185 14.18 -2.60 4.92
CA LEU A 185 15.46 -2.00 5.30
C LEU A 185 16.63 -2.93 4.98
N HIS A 186 16.51 -4.22 5.29
CA HIS A 186 17.53 -5.21 5.00
C HIS A 186 17.80 -5.30 3.49
N MET A 187 16.77 -5.36 2.67
CA MET A 187 16.92 -5.35 1.21
C MET A 187 17.71 -4.14 0.71
N ILE A 188 17.38 -2.94 1.18
CA ILE A 188 18.07 -1.71 0.76
C ILE A 188 19.53 -1.70 1.23
N MET A 189 19.78 -2.07 2.49
CA MET A 189 21.10 -2.02 3.12
C MET A 189 22.10 -3.06 2.57
N ASN A 190 21.63 -4.11 1.92
CA ASN A 190 22.49 -5.12 1.31
C ASN A 190 23.22 -4.64 0.03
N HIS A 191 22.98 -3.40 -0.40
CA HIS A 191 23.54 -2.84 -1.61
C HIS A 191 24.37 -1.58 -1.35
N PRO A 192 25.39 -1.29 -2.18
CA PRO A 192 26.26 -0.13 -1.99
C PRO A 192 25.59 1.21 -2.36
N SER A 193 24.40 1.18 -2.92
CA SER A 193 23.62 2.34 -3.32
C SER A 193 22.14 2.09 -3.10
N ILE A 194 21.33 3.14 -3.16
CA ILE A 194 19.87 3.09 -3.06
C ILE A 194 19.28 3.05 -4.45
N TYR A 195 18.59 1.97 -4.78
CA TYR A 195 18.05 1.72 -6.11
C TYR A 195 16.55 1.99 -6.18
N GLU A 196 16.06 2.16 -7.39
CA GLU A 196 14.66 2.45 -7.71
C GLU A 196 13.75 1.27 -7.33
N PHE A 197 14.11 0.05 -7.76
CA PHE A 197 13.40 -1.19 -7.46
C PHE A 197 14.36 -2.37 -7.39
N TYR A 198 13.88 -3.48 -6.82
CA TYR A 198 14.67 -4.66 -6.54
C TYR A 198 13.93 -5.90 -7.07
N ASN A 199 14.68 -6.88 -7.56
CA ASN A 199 14.14 -8.17 -8.01
C ASN A 199 13.46 -8.88 -6.82
N ALA A 200 12.22 -9.29 -6.98
CA ALA A 200 11.42 -9.85 -5.90
C ALA A 200 11.93 -11.22 -5.38
N GLU A 201 12.69 -11.96 -6.19
CA GLU A 201 13.21 -13.29 -5.83
C GLU A 201 14.63 -13.25 -5.25
N THR A 202 15.43 -12.25 -5.65
CA THR A 202 16.85 -12.23 -5.30
C THR A 202 17.26 -11.00 -4.49
N GLY A 203 16.40 -9.99 -4.36
CA GLY A 203 16.70 -8.70 -3.77
C GLY A 203 17.72 -7.85 -4.56
N VAL A 204 18.27 -8.38 -5.66
CA VAL A 204 19.29 -7.69 -6.46
C VAL A 204 18.63 -6.66 -7.38
N PRO A 205 19.11 -5.39 -7.42
CA PRO A 205 18.57 -4.41 -8.34
C PRO A 205 18.77 -4.86 -9.80
N PRO A 206 17.69 -4.92 -10.61
CA PRO A 206 17.83 -5.18 -12.04
C PRO A 206 18.67 -4.10 -12.75
N ALA A 207 19.29 -4.43 -13.88
CA ALA A 207 20.17 -3.51 -14.61
C ALA A 207 19.50 -2.20 -15.05
N LYS A 208 18.18 -2.18 -15.15
CA LYS A 208 17.38 -1.00 -15.50
C LYS A 208 16.98 -0.14 -14.29
N ALA A 209 17.14 -0.66 -13.06
CA ALA A 209 16.82 0.10 -11.86
C ALA A 209 17.80 1.27 -11.71
N ALA A 210 17.28 2.49 -11.65
CA ALA A 210 18.13 3.67 -11.42
C ALA A 210 18.77 3.60 -10.04
N ASN A 211 20.02 4.06 -9.92
CA ASN A 211 20.71 4.22 -8.64
C ASN A 211 20.52 5.65 -8.09
N ILE A 212 20.73 5.82 -6.78
CA ILE A 212 20.54 7.11 -6.06
C ILE A 212 19.10 7.59 -6.23
N PHE A 213 18.14 6.72 -5.94
CA PHE A 213 16.72 6.98 -6.20
C PHE A 213 16.02 7.63 -4.99
N GLY A 214 15.41 8.80 -5.23
CA GLY A 214 14.86 9.66 -4.18
C GLY A 214 13.73 9.05 -3.37
N TRP A 215 12.80 8.32 -3.97
CA TRP A 215 11.69 7.68 -3.24
C TRP A 215 12.20 6.63 -2.25
N THR A 216 13.04 5.74 -2.71
CA THR A 216 13.64 4.70 -1.86
C THR A 216 14.48 5.33 -0.74
N ALA A 217 15.22 6.41 -1.03
CA ALA A 217 16.00 7.14 -0.03
C ALA A 217 15.11 7.76 1.06
N ALA A 218 14.01 8.41 0.67
CA ALA A 218 13.06 8.99 1.61
C ALA A 218 12.41 7.92 2.50
N VAL A 219 11.96 6.83 1.91
CA VAL A 219 11.38 5.69 2.64
C VAL A 219 12.41 5.09 3.61
N PHE A 220 13.65 4.88 3.17
CA PHE A 220 14.72 4.36 4.03
C PHE A 220 14.96 5.24 5.26
N ILE A 221 15.06 6.55 5.06
CA ILE A 221 15.29 7.51 6.14
C ILE A 221 14.12 7.47 7.13
N ASP A 222 12.89 7.50 6.65
CA ASP A 222 11.72 7.52 7.52
C ASP A 222 11.60 6.22 8.33
N LEU A 223 11.73 5.05 7.70
CA LEU A 223 11.68 3.76 8.39
C LEU A 223 12.81 3.61 9.43
N ALA A 224 14.02 4.10 9.13
CA ALA A 224 15.13 4.10 10.09
C ALA A 224 14.86 5.02 11.29
N LEU A 225 14.28 6.19 11.06
CA LEU A 225 13.88 7.12 12.13
C LEU A 225 12.75 6.55 13.00
N GLN A 226 11.81 5.82 12.42
CA GLN A 226 10.76 5.11 13.17
C GLN A 226 11.38 4.14 14.18
N ILE A 227 12.31 3.27 13.75
CA ILE A 227 13.01 2.33 14.64
C ILE A 227 13.79 3.07 15.75
N ALA A 228 14.55 4.11 15.39
CA ALA A 228 15.31 4.88 16.37
C ALA A 228 14.40 5.51 17.43
N SER A 229 13.25 6.03 17.03
CA SER A 229 12.27 6.63 17.93
C SER A 229 11.60 5.61 18.86
N GLU A 230 11.31 4.42 18.35
CA GLU A 230 10.75 3.31 19.13
C GLU A 230 11.75 2.84 20.19
N ASN A 231 13.01 2.65 19.82
CA ASN A 231 14.07 2.25 20.75
C ASN A 231 14.29 3.28 21.87
N MET A 232 14.31 4.56 21.57
CA MET A 232 14.43 5.62 22.58
C MET A 232 13.25 5.63 23.55
N ARG A 233 12.03 5.40 23.10
CA ARG A 233 10.85 5.30 23.98
C ARG A 233 10.97 4.12 24.93
N GLN A 234 11.35 2.94 24.42
CA GLN A 234 11.53 1.73 25.25
C GLN A 234 12.63 1.89 26.29
N GLU A 235 13.75 2.54 25.95
CA GLU A 235 14.81 2.86 26.91
C GLU A 235 14.30 3.79 28.01
N THR A 236 13.59 4.86 27.65
CA THR A 236 13.01 5.81 28.60
C THR A 236 12.02 5.14 29.57
N GLU A 237 11.17 4.24 29.06
CA GLU A 237 10.21 3.49 29.88
C GLU A 237 10.91 2.50 30.83
N ARG A 238 11.97 1.83 30.37
CA ARG A 238 12.79 0.94 31.23
C ARG A 238 13.45 1.72 32.37
N ASP A 239 14.04 2.87 32.08
CA ASP A 239 14.70 3.71 33.07
C ASP A 239 13.70 4.24 34.10
N ALA A 240 12.52 4.68 33.65
CA ALA A 240 11.45 5.12 34.56
C ALA A 240 10.96 3.99 35.49
N SER A 241 10.92 2.76 35.02
CA SER A 241 10.53 1.59 35.81
C SER A 241 11.56 1.16 36.85
N HIS A 242 12.84 1.53 36.67
CA HIS A 242 13.95 1.23 37.61
C HIS A 242 14.12 2.29 38.71
N VAL A 243 13.66 3.53 38.47
CA VAL A 243 13.73 4.63 39.45
C VAL A 243 12.57 4.57 40.47
N GLY A 244 11.49 3.86 40.15
CA GLY A 244 10.29 3.72 41.01
C GLY A 244 10.33 2.53 42.03
N LYS A 245 11.45 1.84 42.13
CA LYS A 245 11.69 0.79 43.13
C LYS A 245 12.73 1.24 44.17
#